data_ee625f58f1e1935942b143daec05143a
#
_entry.id   ee625f58f1e1935942b143daec05143a
#
_cell.length_a   1.000
_cell.length_b   1.000
_cell.length_c   1.000
_cell.angle_alpha   90.00
_cell.angle_beta   90.00
_cell.angle_gamma   90.00
#
_symmetry.space_group_name_H-M   'P 1'
#
loop_
_entity.id
_entity.type
_entity.pdbx_description
1 polymer ?
#
loop_
_entity_poly.entity_id
_entity_poly.type
_entity_poly.pdbx_seq_one_letter_code
_entity_poly.pdbx_strand_id
1 'polypeptide(L)'
;MTRQLPYPVFDADNHFYEPKEALTKFLPDHRKHVIDYIEVRGRTKIMVRNQVSDYIPNPTFEVVARPGAQEEYFKHGSGGKSFREVMGKPMKAIPAFREPGARLEVMDGLGLDYSLMFPTLASLVEERMKDDPELILDVIHALNEWMYETWQFNYEDRIFSTPVINLGIVDRALEELEWCLERGAKTVLVRPAPVPGLRGTRSFGLPEFDPFWDACVKAGIPVSMHASDSGYAEYLNDWEPADEYLPFKPTAFRMVSMGKRPIEDSMAALVCHGALTRNPDLRVLSIENGADWVPYLFKQFDGVYKKMPQEFPENPIEAFKRGVYVAPFWEDDFAKMADLIGVDRVIFGSDWPHPEGLAEPTHLIDDLQGLDEEGQRKVMGGNMIDLFKVPNEIVHNPDVPALVIPA
;
A
#
# COMPACT_ATOMS: atom_id res chain seq x y z
N MET A 1 -4.10 -9.41 25.15
CA MET A 1 -2.72 -9.00 25.54
C MET A 1 -1.88 -9.14 24.30
N THR A 2 -1.20 -8.09 23.92
CA THR A 2 -0.29 -8.12 22.76
C THR A 2 0.74 -9.23 22.92
N ARG A 3 0.97 -9.98 21.87
CA ARG A 3 1.91 -11.10 21.86
C ARG A 3 3.31 -10.58 21.58
N GLN A 4 4.22 -10.75 22.51
CA GLN A 4 5.64 -10.46 22.32
C GLN A 4 6.29 -11.64 21.61
N LEU A 5 6.98 -11.37 20.48
CA LEU A 5 7.73 -12.38 19.74
C LEU A 5 9.22 -12.36 20.15
N PRO A 6 9.94 -13.48 20.05
CA PRO A 6 11.35 -13.57 20.47
C PRO A 6 12.34 -13.01 19.42
N TYR A 7 11.86 -12.32 18.41
CA TYR A 7 12.59 -11.71 17.31
C TYR A 7 11.93 -10.41 16.87
N PRO A 8 12.67 -9.51 16.19
CA PRO A 8 12.09 -8.24 15.75
C PRO A 8 11.01 -8.44 14.69
N VAL A 9 9.99 -7.58 14.78
CA VAL A 9 8.83 -7.56 13.89
C VAL A 9 8.87 -6.33 13.02
N PHE A 10 8.75 -6.53 11.70
CA PHE A 10 8.62 -5.46 10.72
C PHE A 10 7.26 -5.55 10.04
N ASP A 11 6.39 -4.58 10.32
CA ASP A 11 5.09 -4.46 9.71
C ASP A 11 5.20 -3.66 8.41
N ALA A 12 4.99 -4.33 7.27
CA ALA A 12 5.12 -3.71 5.96
C ALA A 12 3.86 -2.94 5.51
N ASP A 13 2.85 -2.83 6.37
CA ASP A 13 1.58 -2.19 6.03
C ASP A 13 0.95 -1.49 7.23
N ASN A 14 1.23 -0.21 7.37
CA ASN A 14 0.60 0.66 8.35
C ASN A 14 0.20 1.97 7.69
N HIS A 15 -0.75 2.67 8.30
CA HIS A 15 -1.27 3.92 7.77
C HIS A 15 -1.23 5.06 8.78
N PHE A 16 -1.14 6.27 8.25
CA PHE A 16 -1.50 7.49 8.98
C PHE A 16 -2.73 8.13 8.35
N TYR A 17 -3.41 8.98 9.12
CA TYR A 17 -4.58 9.71 8.65
C TYR A 17 -4.25 11.17 8.45
N GLU A 18 -4.31 11.62 7.20
CA GLU A 18 -3.98 12.98 6.80
C GLU A 18 -5.02 13.98 7.33
N PRO A 19 -4.59 15.11 7.93
CA PRO A 19 -5.47 16.24 8.18
C PRO A 19 -5.83 16.95 6.87
N LYS A 20 -6.83 17.85 6.92
CA LYS A 20 -7.33 18.56 5.72
C LYS A 20 -6.24 19.29 4.92
N GLU A 21 -5.22 19.79 5.60
CA GLU A 21 -4.13 20.53 4.99
C GLU A 21 -3.07 19.67 4.30
N ALA A 22 -3.05 18.37 4.51
CA ALA A 22 -2.00 17.49 4.00
C ALA A 22 -1.79 17.60 2.47
N LEU A 23 -2.88 17.67 1.73
CA LEU A 23 -2.84 17.78 0.26
C LEU A 23 -2.75 19.22 -0.26
N THR A 24 -2.84 20.24 0.61
CA THR A 24 -3.01 21.63 0.17
C THR A 24 -2.00 22.61 0.76
N LYS A 25 -1.36 22.25 1.88
CA LYS A 25 -0.43 23.14 2.61
C LYS A 25 0.69 23.66 1.73
N PHE A 26 1.30 22.80 0.97
CA PHE A 26 2.44 23.10 0.10
C PHE A 26 2.08 23.26 -1.37
N LEU A 27 0.77 23.22 -1.72
CA LEU A 27 0.35 23.52 -3.08
C LEU A 27 0.71 24.96 -3.48
N PRO A 28 1.19 25.19 -4.70
CA PRO A 28 1.33 26.52 -5.27
C PRO A 28 0.00 27.29 -5.22
N ASP A 29 0.03 28.61 -5.00
CA ASP A 29 -1.18 29.42 -4.81
C ASP A 29 -2.20 29.28 -5.94
N HIS A 30 -1.74 29.14 -7.19
CA HIS A 30 -2.60 28.97 -8.35
C HIS A 30 -3.27 27.58 -8.41
N ARG A 31 -2.83 26.61 -7.60
CA ARG A 31 -3.39 25.23 -7.52
C ARG A 31 -4.24 25.00 -6.27
N LYS A 32 -4.24 25.89 -5.28
CA LYS A 32 -4.93 25.67 -3.99
C LYS A 32 -6.43 25.39 -4.09
N HIS A 33 -7.07 25.78 -5.19
CA HIS A 33 -8.49 25.54 -5.42
C HIS A 33 -8.81 24.12 -5.96
N VAL A 34 -7.80 23.31 -6.24
CA VAL A 34 -7.98 22.00 -6.86
C VAL A 34 -8.52 20.98 -5.86
N ILE A 35 -8.16 21.11 -4.60
CA ILE A 35 -8.65 20.27 -3.51
C ILE A 35 -9.28 21.16 -2.46
N ASP A 36 -10.52 20.86 -2.06
CA ASP A 36 -11.25 21.59 -1.05
C ASP A 36 -12.09 20.62 -0.19
N TYR A 37 -12.55 21.11 0.95
CA TYR A 37 -13.42 20.37 1.86
C TYR A 37 -14.72 21.15 2.05
N ILE A 38 -15.83 20.52 1.70
CA ILE A 38 -17.17 21.12 1.72
C ILE A 38 -18.10 20.35 2.64
N GLU A 39 -19.11 21.06 3.16
CA GLU A 39 -20.18 20.44 3.95
C GLU A 39 -21.35 20.03 3.05
N VAL A 40 -21.65 18.72 3.00
CA VAL A 40 -22.79 18.18 2.28
C VAL A 40 -23.69 17.41 3.26
N ARG A 41 -24.89 17.92 3.50
CA ARG A 41 -25.87 17.31 4.43
C ARG A 41 -25.29 17.02 5.83
N GLY A 42 -24.49 17.96 6.36
CA GLY A 42 -23.88 17.86 7.68
C GLY A 42 -22.71 16.87 7.77
N ARG A 43 -22.08 16.54 6.64
CA ARG A 43 -20.87 15.74 6.58
C ARG A 43 -19.83 16.46 5.75
N THR A 44 -18.59 16.49 6.24
CA THR A 44 -17.46 16.99 5.46
C THR A 44 -17.14 16.01 4.34
N LYS A 45 -16.99 16.52 3.12
CA LYS A 45 -16.58 15.78 1.93
C LYS A 45 -15.34 16.43 1.34
N ILE A 46 -14.48 15.63 0.72
CA ILE A 46 -13.40 16.15 -0.11
C ILE A 46 -13.93 16.44 -1.50
N MET A 47 -13.51 17.55 -2.06
CA MET A 47 -13.80 17.94 -3.42
C MET A 47 -12.49 18.01 -4.19
N VAL A 48 -12.39 17.28 -5.30
CA VAL A 48 -11.23 17.25 -6.18
C VAL A 48 -11.66 17.77 -7.55
N ARG A 49 -11.02 18.84 -8.03
CA ARG A 49 -11.35 19.48 -9.33
C ARG A 49 -12.84 19.78 -9.50
N ASN A 50 -13.47 20.39 -8.48
CA ASN A 50 -14.90 20.70 -8.42
C ASN A 50 -15.84 19.47 -8.41
N GLN A 51 -15.32 18.26 -8.21
CA GLN A 51 -16.14 17.05 -8.06
C GLN A 51 -16.06 16.55 -6.62
N VAL A 52 -17.22 16.38 -5.99
CA VAL A 52 -17.30 15.80 -4.64
C VAL A 52 -16.98 14.32 -4.72
N SER A 53 -16.13 13.85 -3.82
CA SER A 53 -15.77 12.44 -3.71
C SER A 53 -16.36 11.82 -2.44
N ASP A 54 -16.93 10.66 -2.59
CA ASP A 54 -17.38 9.75 -1.54
C ASP A 54 -16.44 8.54 -1.36
N TYR A 55 -15.30 8.54 -2.04
CA TYR A 55 -14.30 7.45 -2.01
C TYR A 55 -13.86 7.16 -0.57
N ILE A 56 -13.45 8.18 0.18
CA ILE A 56 -13.22 8.10 1.62
C ILE A 56 -14.45 8.68 2.34
N PRO A 57 -15.21 7.87 3.11
CA PRO A 57 -16.46 8.32 3.74
C PRO A 57 -16.29 9.48 4.73
N ASN A 58 -15.15 9.56 5.41
CA ASN A 58 -14.79 10.62 6.36
C ASN A 58 -13.37 11.12 6.09
N PRO A 59 -13.16 11.99 5.08
CA PRO A 59 -11.84 12.41 4.62
C PRO A 59 -11.12 13.36 5.60
N THR A 60 -11.70 13.68 6.75
CA THR A 60 -11.03 14.45 7.80
C THR A 60 -10.43 13.57 8.88
N PHE A 61 -10.78 12.30 8.93
CA PHE A 61 -10.34 11.32 9.92
C PHE A 61 -10.41 11.80 11.40
N GLU A 62 -11.33 12.72 11.71
CA GLU A 62 -11.58 13.15 13.10
C GLU A 62 -12.27 12.04 13.92
N VAL A 63 -13.14 11.32 13.22
CA VAL A 63 -13.83 10.13 13.73
C VAL A 63 -13.61 9.01 12.73
N VAL A 64 -13.10 7.89 13.21
CA VAL A 64 -12.70 6.75 12.39
C VAL A 64 -13.34 5.46 12.88
N ALA A 65 -13.34 4.44 12.06
CA ALA A 65 -13.62 3.09 12.52
C ALA A 65 -12.50 2.61 13.45
N ARG A 66 -12.78 1.59 14.23
CA ARG A 66 -11.77 1.02 15.14
C ARG A 66 -10.82 0.13 14.35
N PRO A 67 -9.52 0.15 14.63
CA PRO A 67 -8.59 -0.80 14.04
C PRO A 67 -9.10 -2.24 14.18
N GLY A 68 -9.05 -3.02 13.10
CA GLY A 68 -9.46 -4.42 13.09
C GLY A 68 -10.97 -4.66 13.26
N ALA A 69 -11.82 -3.65 13.12
CA ALA A 69 -13.28 -3.81 13.29
C ALA A 69 -13.89 -4.86 12.34
N GLN A 70 -13.27 -5.11 11.21
CA GLN A 70 -13.70 -6.08 10.20
C GLN A 70 -12.92 -7.40 10.23
N GLU A 71 -11.98 -7.60 11.15
CA GLU A 71 -11.15 -8.81 11.20
C GLU A 71 -12.00 -10.10 11.20
N GLU A 72 -12.97 -10.20 12.10
CA GLU A 72 -13.90 -11.35 12.16
C GLU A 72 -14.77 -11.49 10.91
N TYR A 73 -15.13 -10.37 10.26
CA TYR A 73 -15.91 -10.37 9.04
C TYR A 73 -15.13 -11.00 7.88
N PHE A 74 -13.85 -10.66 7.72
CA PHE A 74 -13.02 -11.23 6.66
C PHE A 74 -12.69 -12.70 6.91
N LYS A 75 -12.41 -13.09 8.17
CA LYS A 75 -12.14 -14.49 8.52
C LYS A 75 -13.36 -15.40 8.40
N HIS A 76 -14.54 -14.94 8.79
CA HIS A 76 -15.71 -15.80 9.02
C HIS A 76 -16.99 -15.30 8.33
N GLY A 77 -16.93 -14.21 7.57
CA GLY A 77 -18.11 -13.60 6.95
C GLY A 77 -18.96 -12.78 7.93
N SER A 78 -20.10 -12.28 7.45
CA SER A 78 -20.92 -11.35 8.24
C SER A 78 -21.55 -11.96 9.49
N GLY A 79 -21.67 -13.29 9.55
CA GLY A 79 -22.43 -13.96 10.63
C GLY A 79 -23.88 -13.49 10.74
N GLY A 80 -24.45 -12.95 9.65
CA GLY A 80 -25.80 -12.36 9.63
C GLY A 80 -25.88 -10.91 10.11
N LYS A 81 -24.75 -10.30 10.48
CA LYS A 81 -24.67 -8.87 10.87
C LYS A 81 -24.73 -7.98 9.62
N SER A 82 -25.34 -6.82 9.78
CA SER A 82 -25.23 -5.74 8.79
C SER A 82 -23.81 -5.14 8.82
N PHE A 83 -23.39 -4.52 7.72
CA PHE A 83 -22.08 -3.84 7.65
C PHE A 83 -21.88 -2.81 8.79
N ARG A 84 -22.94 -2.11 9.18
CA ARG A 84 -22.89 -1.15 10.32
C ARG A 84 -22.61 -1.85 11.66
N GLU A 85 -23.16 -3.05 11.84
CA GLU A 85 -22.91 -3.83 13.07
C GLU A 85 -21.50 -4.42 13.08
N VAL A 86 -20.96 -4.78 11.91
CA VAL A 86 -19.56 -5.19 11.75
C VAL A 86 -18.62 -4.04 12.10
N MET A 87 -18.83 -2.85 11.54
CA MET A 87 -18.01 -1.65 11.80
C MET A 87 -18.08 -1.17 13.26
N GLY A 88 -19.12 -1.52 14.01
CA GLY A 88 -19.29 -1.15 15.40
C GLY A 88 -19.42 0.37 15.61
N LYS A 89 -19.06 0.82 16.82
CA LYS A 89 -19.07 2.24 17.15
C LYS A 89 -17.76 2.89 16.68
N PRO A 90 -17.84 4.02 15.98
CA PRO A 90 -16.63 4.77 15.60
C PRO A 90 -15.96 5.37 16.86
N MET A 91 -14.67 5.67 16.73
CA MET A 91 -13.86 6.32 17.76
C MET A 91 -13.32 7.66 17.26
N LYS A 92 -12.94 8.55 18.18
CA LYS A 92 -12.15 9.73 17.82
C LYS A 92 -10.75 9.28 17.44
N ALA A 93 -10.17 9.96 16.45
CA ALA A 93 -8.77 9.76 16.14
C ALA A 93 -7.89 10.05 17.36
N ILE A 94 -6.88 9.23 17.55
CA ILE A 94 -5.87 9.40 18.60
C ILE A 94 -4.59 10.02 18.00
N PRO A 95 -3.72 10.64 18.80
CA PRO A 95 -2.48 11.25 18.31
C PRO A 95 -1.63 10.30 17.44
N ALA A 96 -1.57 9.03 17.80
CA ALA A 96 -0.82 8.01 17.08
C ALA A 96 -1.23 7.82 15.60
N PHE A 97 -2.40 8.27 15.21
CA PHE A 97 -2.82 8.24 13.79
C PHE A 97 -2.26 9.40 12.97
N ARG A 98 -1.64 10.42 13.63
CA ARG A 98 -1.21 11.68 13.00
C ARG A 98 0.18 12.14 13.38
N GLU A 99 0.78 11.55 14.41
CA GLU A 99 2.04 12.00 15.01
C GLU A 99 3.00 10.82 15.18
N PRO A 100 4.23 10.89 14.65
CA PRO A 100 5.16 9.77 14.67
C PRO A 100 5.63 9.40 16.07
N GLY A 101 5.84 10.37 16.99
CA GLY A 101 6.22 10.07 18.37
C GLY A 101 5.16 9.26 19.11
N ALA A 102 3.89 9.68 19.02
CA ALA A 102 2.76 8.93 19.60
C ALA A 102 2.57 7.57 18.90
N ARG A 103 2.91 7.46 17.59
CA ARG A 103 2.88 6.19 16.88
C ARG A 103 3.94 5.23 17.40
N LEU A 104 5.15 5.66 17.71
CA LEU A 104 6.19 4.80 18.30
C LEU A 104 5.75 4.16 19.61
N GLU A 105 5.09 4.94 20.50
CA GLU A 105 4.53 4.42 21.76
C GLU A 105 3.48 3.32 21.50
N VAL A 106 2.64 3.51 20.49
CA VAL A 106 1.65 2.49 20.08
C VAL A 106 2.33 1.27 19.47
N MET A 107 3.34 1.44 18.62
CA MET A 107 4.13 0.33 18.04
C MET A 107 4.78 -0.49 19.16
N ASP A 108 5.34 0.15 20.19
CA ASP A 108 5.90 -0.55 21.35
C ASP A 108 4.81 -1.40 22.04
N GLY A 109 3.64 -0.83 22.28
CA GLY A 109 2.50 -1.56 22.85
C GLY A 109 1.93 -2.67 21.96
N LEU A 110 2.13 -2.61 20.65
CA LEU A 110 1.74 -3.63 19.68
C LEU A 110 2.85 -4.67 19.40
N GLY A 111 4.04 -4.50 19.97
CA GLY A 111 5.19 -5.39 19.74
C GLY A 111 5.81 -5.25 18.35
N LEU A 112 5.75 -4.06 17.75
CA LEU A 112 6.30 -3.74 16.44
C LEU A 112 7.62 -2.97 16.57
N ASP A 113 8.67 -3.47 15.94
CA ASP A 113 9.98 -2.84 15.92
C ASP A 113 10.08 -1.80 14.81
N TYR A 114 9.63 -2.17 13.62
CA TYR A 114 9.70 -1.37 12.41
C TYR A 114 8.37 -1.35 11.68
N SER A 115 8.10 -0.29 10.94
CA SER A 115 6.88 -0.18 10.13
C SER A 115 7.08 0.66 8.88
N LEU A 116 6.48 0.21 7.75
CA LEU A 116 6.17 1.10 6.65
C LEU A 116 4.90 1.90 6.98
N MET A 117 4.86 3.15 6.53
CA MET A 117 3.72 4.04 6.71
C MET A 117 3.22 4.58 5.39
N PHE A 118 1.97 4.24 5.06
CA PHE A 118 1.33 4.66 3.83
C PHE A 118 0.34 5.81 4.05
N PRO A 119 0.25 6.76 3.10
CA PRO A 119 -0.82 7.75 3.09
C PRO A 119 -2.15 7.10 2.70
N THR A 120 -3.24 7.50 3.35
CA THR A 120 -4.59 6.98 3.08
C THR A 120 -5.30 7.77 1.96
N LEU A 121 -5.20 9.13 1.97
CA LEU A 121 -5.84 9.97 0.95
C LEU A 121 -5.13 9.97 -0.41
N ALA A 122 -3.85 9.61 -0.47
CA ALA A 122 -3.10 9.58 -1.73
C ALA A 122 -3.72 8.64 -2.76
N SER A 123 -4.34 7.54 -2.30
CA SER A 123 -5.03 6.56 -3.16
C SER A 123 -6.13 7.15 -4.04
N LEU A 124 -6.65 8.32 -3.67
CA LEU A 124 -7.75 9.02 -4.37
C LEU A 124 -7.26 9.93 -5.50
N VAL A 125 -6.11 10.63 -5.33
CA VAL A 125 -5.83 11.84 -6.12
C VAL A 125 -5.39 11.54 -7.55
N GLU A 126 -4.58 10.53 -7.79
CA GLU A 126 -4.01 10.26 -9.12
C GLU A 126 -5.07 9.96 -10.17
N GLU A 127 -6.06 9.13 -9.85
CA GLU A 127 -7.14 8.79 -10.78
C GLU A 127 -8.02 10.00 -11.10
N ARG A 128 -8.29 10.86 -10.11
CA ARG A 128 -9.10 12.08 -10.30
C ARG A 128 -8.44 13.15 -11.16
N MET A 129 -7.13 13.06 -11.36
CA MET A 129 -6.30 14.04 -12.07
C MET A 129 -5.57 13.45 -13.27
N LYS A 130 -5.88 12.21 -13.67
CA LYS A 130 -5.11 11.45 -14.69
C LYS A 130 -4.98 12.13 -16.06
N ASP A 131 -5.85 13.08 -16.36
CA ASP A 131 -5.85 13.89 -17.60
C ASP A 131 -4.96 15.15 -17.50
N ASP A 132 -4.38 15.45 -16.33
CA ASP A 132 -3.47 16.58 -16.09
C ASP A 132 -2.22 16.12 -15.31
N PRO A 133 -1.21 15.56 -15.99
CA PRO A 133 -0.01 15.03 -15.34
C PRO A 133 0.77 16.07 -14.52
N GLU A 134 0.79 17.33 -14.96
CA GLU A 134 1.46 18.41 -14.21
C GLU A 134 0.73 18.68 -12.88
N LEU A 135 -0.59 18.64 -12.89
CA LEU A 135 -1.38 18.81 -11.68
C LEU A 135 -1.17 17.67 -10.68
N ILE A 136 -1.09 16.42 -11.16
CA ILE A 136 -0.77 15.28 -10.30
C ILE A 136 0.56 15.50 -9.61
N LEU A 137 1.59 15.92 -10.34
CA LEU A 137 2.92 16.16 -9.80
C LEU A 137 2.93 17.25 -8.74
N ASP A 138 2.22 18.36 -8.97
CA ASP A 138 2.12 19.45 -7.99
C ASP A 138 1.43 18.97 -6.69
N VAL A 139 0.36 18.17 -6.80
CA VAL A 139 -0.39 17.66 -5.64
C VAL A 139 0.41 16.59 -4.89
N ILE A 140 1.09 15.70 -5.61
CA ILE A 140 1.91 14.65 -5.01
C ILE A 140 3.11 15.27 -4.28
N HIS A 141 3.81 16.22 -4.90
CA HIS A 141 4.91 16.93 -4.25
C HIS A 141 4.46 17.62 -2.96
N ALA A 142 3.32 18.33 -3.00
CA ALA A 142 2.76 18.97 -1.82
C ALA A 142 2.43 17.97 -0.69
N LEU A 143 1.92 16.78 -1.03
CA LEU A 143 1.68 15.70 -0.08
C LEU A 143 2.99 15.17 0.50
N ASN A 144 4.01 14.94 -0.34
CA ASN A 144 5.32 14.45 0.09
C ASN A 144 6.04 15.48 1.00
N GLU A 145 5.94 16.79 0.70
CA GLU A 145 6.44 17.84 1.59
C GLU A 145 5.75 17.83 2.96
N TRP A 146 4.40 17.70 2.98
CA TRP A 146 3.65 17.56 4.24
C TRP A 146 4.04 16.28 5.00
N MET A 147 4.18 15.18 4.29
CA MET A 147 4.59 13.89 4.88
C MET A 147 5.98 14.02 5.50
N TYR A 148 6.93 14.63 4.79
CA TYR A 148 8.27 14.85 5.31
C TYR A 148 8.27 15.78 6.53
N GLU A 149 7.50 16.88 6.49
CA GLU A 149 7.41 17.83 7.61
C GLU A 149 6.83 17.17 8.88
N THR A 150 5.82 16.30 8.72
CA THR A 150 5.06 15.75 9.84
C THR A 150 5.61 14.41 10.33
N TRP A 151 5.92 13.52 9.40
CA TRP A 151 6.30 12.13 9.67
C TRP A 151 7.77 11.86 9.45
N GLN A 152 8.48 12.69 8.67
CA GLN A 152 9.75 12.38 8.03
C GLN A 152 9.63 11.14 7.12
N PHE A 153 10.67 10.84 6.31
CA PHE A 153 10.67 9.58 5.54
C PHE A 153 11.38 8.44 6.29
N ASN A 154 12.11 8.81 7.33
CA ASN A 154 12.75 7.88 8.27
C ASN A 154 12.72 8.53 9.66
N TYR A 155 11.79 8.10 10.50
CA TYR A 155 11.64 8.62 11.86
C TYR A 155 12.19 7.61 12.86
N GLU A 156 13.23 8.01 13.61
CA GLU A 156 13.93 7.21 14.64
C GLU A 156 14.42 5.84 14.14
N ASP A 157 14.71 5.71 12.83
CA ASP A 157 15.04 4.45 12.15
C ASP A 157 14.05 3.30 12.38
N ARG A 158 12.80 3.63 12.74
CA ARG A 158 11.72 2.67 13.03
C ARG A 158 10.48 2.85 12.17
N ILE A 159 10.12 4.10 11.83
CA ILE A 159 8.99 4.39 10.94
C ILE A 159 9.52 4.89 9.61
N PHE A 160 9.13 4.19 8.53
CA PHE A 160 9.51 4.51 7.16
C PHE A 160 8.28 4.93 6.38
N SER A 161 8.07 6.25 6.24
CA SER A 161 6.97 6.78 5.43
C SER A 161 7.27 6.59 3.95
N THR A 162 6.23 6.32 3.16
CA THR A 162 6.34 5.96 1.74
C THR A 162 5.92 7.13 0.85
N PRO A 163 6.86 8.01 0.44
CA PRO A 163 6.51 9.10 -0.47
C PRO A 163 6.00 8.57 -1.80
N VAL A 164 5.02 9.26 -2.36
CA VAL A 164 4.34 8.89 -3.60
C VAL A 164 5.12 9.40 -4.80
N ILE A 165 5.29 8.56 -5.82
CA ILE A 165 5.90 8.96 -7.10
C ILE A 165 4.93 8.68 -8.24
N ASN A 166 4.57 9.72 -8.99
CA ASN A 166 3.82 9.56 -10.23
C ASN A 166 4.77 9.51 -11.45
N LEU A 167 4.59 8.49 -12.28
CA LEU A 167 5.46 8.24 -13.44
C LEU A 167 4.99 8.95 -14.72
N GLY A 168 4.00 9.81 -14.67
CA GLY A 168 3.41 10.48 -15.83
C GLY A 168 4.42 11.25 -16.70
N ILE A 169 5.40 11.89 -16.04
CA ILE A 169 6.55 12.58 -16.68
C ILE A 169 7.81 12.06 -16.00
N VAL A 170 8.56 11.20 -16.69
CA VAL A 170 9.69 10.44 -16.13
C VAL A 170 10.77 11.35 -15.52
N ASP A 171 11.14 12.44 -16.22
CA ASP A 171 12.15 13.37 -15.71
C ASP A 171 11.73 14.00 -14.37
N ARG A 172 10.45 14.37 -14.24
CA ARG A 172 9.89 14.89 -12.99
C ARG A 172 9.78 13.82 -11.89
N ALA A 173 9.51 12.57 -12.29
CA ALA A 173 9.54 11.45 -11.34
C ALA A 173 10.96 11.21 -10.79
N LEU A 174 11.99 11.41 -11.61
CA LEU A 174 13.39 11.32 -11.17
C LEU A 174 13.76 12.47 -10.22
N GLU A 175 13.35 13.70 -10.52
CA GLU A 175 13.54 14.87 -9.64
C GLU A 175 12.86 14.63 -8.28
N GLU A 176 11.63 14.13 -8.27
CA GLU A 176 10.91 13.82 -7.03
C GLU A 176 11.55 12.68 -6.25
N LEU A 177 12.02 11.63 -6.94
CA LEU A 177 12.75 10.53 -6.32
C LEU A 177 14.04 11.05 -5.64
N GLU A 178 14.83 11.86 -6.32
CA GLU A 178 16.05 12.46 -5.75
C GLU A 178 15.73 13.29 -4.51
N TRP A 179 14.70 14.14 -4.59
CA TRP A 179 14.21 14.95 -3.48
C TRP A 179 13.82 14.09 -2.25
N CYS A 180 13.14 12.96 -2.49
CA CYS A 180 12.77 12.01 -1.43
C CYS A 180 14.00 11.30 -0.82
N LEU A 181 14.94 10.86 -1.67
CA LEU A 181 16.15 10.17 -1.23
C LEU A 181 17.06 11.06 -0.39
N GLU A 182 17.24 12.32 -0.78
CA GLU A 182 17.98 13.31 0.01
C GLU A 182 17.41 13.51 1.42
N ARG A 183 16.12 13.18 1.61
CA ARG A 183 15.38 13.28 2.88
C ARG A 183 15.23 11.95 3.61
N GLY A 184 15.97 10.92 3.16
CA GLY A 184 16.08 9.65 3.87
C GLY A 184 15.00 8.61 3.51
N ALA A 185 14.26 8.79 2.41
CA ALA A 185 13.30 7.78 1.96
C ALA A 185 13.98 6.43 1.74
N LYS A 186 13.39 5.36 2.31
CA LYS A 186 13.85 3.98 2.22
C LYS A 186 13.05 3.15 1.21
N THR A 187 11.95 3.68 0.75
CA THR A 187 11.07 3.14 -0.29
C THR A 187 10.28 4.29 -0.91
N VAL A 188 9.62 4.04 -2.01
CA VAL A 188 8.65 4.96 -2.63
C VAL A 188 7.40 4.19 -3.03
N LEU A 189 6.27 4.88 -3.09
CA LEU A 189 4.98 4.33 -3.48
C LEU A 189 4.68 4.67 -4.94
N VAL A 190 4.45 3.65 -5.77
CA VAL A 190 3.97 3.78 -7.14
C VAL A 190 2.61 3.11 -7.26
N ARG A 191 1.65 3.80 -7.86
CA ARG A 191 0.28 3.30 -8.05
C ARG A 191 0.27 2.04 -8.94
N PRO A 192 -0.39 0.93 -8.55
CA PRO A 192 -0.53 -0.27 -9.37
C PRO A 192 -1.58 -0.06 -10.47
N ALA A 193 -1.23 0.74 -11.48
CA ALA A 193 -2.12 1.11 -12.59
C ALA A 193 -1.31 1.54 -13.82
N PRO A 194 -1.90 1.52 -15.03
CA PRO A 194 -1.28 2.13 -16.19
C PRO A 194 -0.97 3.60 -15.95
N VAL A 195 0.19 4.04 -16.43
CA VAL A 195 0.69 5.41 -16.22
C VAL A 195 -0.05 6.36 -17.15
N PRO A 196 -0.75 7.38 -16.65
CA PRO A 196 -1.35 8.40 -17.50
C PRO A 196 -0.28 9.30 -18.13
N GLY A 197 -0.60 9.89 -19.27
CA GLY A 197 0.29 10.81 -19.97
C GLY A 197 -0.43 11.53 -21.10
N LEU A 198 0.26 12.49 -21.71
CA LEU A 198 -0.30 13.37 -22.75
C LEU A 198 -0.79 12.63 -24.01
N ARG A 199 -0.34 11.39 -24.23
CA ARG A 199 -0.71 10.57 -25.38
C ARG A 199 -1.54 9.33 -25.03
N GLY A 200 -2.20 9.34 -23.89
CA GLY A 200 -2.93 8.21 -23.33
C GLY A 200 -2.13 7.46 -22.26
N THR A 201 -2.70 6.37 -21.77
CA THR A 201 -2.07 5.52 -20.76
C THR A 201 -1.05 4.56 -21.36
N ARG A 202 -0.06 4.17 -20.57
CA ARG A 202 0.98 3.21 -20.97
C ARG A 202 1.50 2.41 -19.79
N SER A 203 2.05 1.25 -20.06
CA SER A 203 2.61 0.39 -19.04
C SER A 203 3.93 0.94 -18.49
N PHE A 204 4.09 0.97 -17.18
CA PHE A 204 5.35 1.29 -16.51
C PHE A 204 6.43 0.18 -16.68
N GLY A 205 6.07 -0.99 -17.22
CA GLY A 205 7.03 -2.04 -17.61
C GLY A 205 7.81 -1.75 -18.88
N LEU A 206 7.46 -0.70 -19.65
CA LEU A 206 8.11 -0.32 -20.90
C LEU A 206 9.49 0.34 -20.67
N PRO A 207 10.43 0.27 -21.64
CA PRO A 207 11.77 0.82 -21.50
C PRO A 207 11.85 2.33 -21.21
N GLU A 208 10.82 3.11 -21.51
CA GLU A 208 10.80 4.55 -21.20
C GLU A 208 10.88 4.82 -19.69
N PHE A 209 10.48 3.85 -18.84
CA PHE A 209 10.51 3.95 -17.38
C PHE A 209 11.78 3.35 -16.76
N ASP A 210 12.65 2.72 -17.55
CA ASP A 210 13.90 2.14 -17.05
C ASP A 210 14.78 3.15 -16.31
N PRO A 211 14.88 4.44 -16.70
CA PRO A 211 15.62 5.42 -15.92
C PRO A 211 15.15 5.53 -14.45
N PHE A 212 13.83 5.44 -14.20
CA PHE A 212 13.28 5.45 -12.85
C PHE A 212 13.59 4.16 -12.08
N TRP A 213 13.39 3.00 -12.72
CA TRP A 213 13.70 1.70 -12.08
C TRP A 213 15.19 1.57 -11.76
N ASP A 214 16.05 1.98 -12.67
CA ASP A 214 17.51 2.00 -12.50
C ASP A 214 17.93 2.95 -11.36
N ALA A 215 17.28 4.11 -11.21
CA ALA A 215 17.52 5.04 -10.11
C ALA A 215 17.15 4.42 -8.75
N CYS A 216 16.01 3.71 -8.65
CA CYS A 216 15.63 2.98 -7.43
C CYS A 216 16.65 1.87 -7.10
N VAL A 217 17.09 1.10 -8.10
CA VAL A 217 18.12 0.07 -7.95
C VAL A 217 19.44 0.67 -7.45
N LYS A 218 19.92 1.76 -8.06
CA LYS A 218 21.14 2.47 -7.65
C LYS A 218 21.06 3.01 -6.23
N ALA A 219 19.90 3.51 -5.83
CA ALA A 219 19.63 3.95 -4.46
C ALA A 219 19.53 2.78 -3.47
N GLY A 220 19.33 1.56 -3.96
CA GLY A 220 19.18 0.35 -3.15
C GLY A 220 17.87 0.32 -2.38
N ILE A 221 16.80 0.94 -2.90
CA ILE A 221 15.48 0.97 -2.29
C ILE A 221 14.48 0.08 -3.07
N PRO A 222 13.57 -0.61 -2.39
CA PRO A 222 12.41 -1.23 -3.02
C PRO A 222 11.38 -0.19 -3.43
N VAL A 223 10.47 -0.59 -4.34
CA VAL A 223 9.30 0.18 -4.73
C VAL A 223 8.04 -0.51 -4.23
N SER A 224 7.24 0.20 -3.45
CA SER A 224 5.96 -0.29 -2.93
C SER A 224 4.84 -0.05 -3.93
N MET A 225 3.96 -1.02 -4.08
CA MET A 225 2.69 -0.94 -4.82
C MET A 225 1.58 -1.35 -3.85
N HIS A 226 0.80 -0.39 -3.43
CA HIS A 226 -0.26 -0.53 -2.45
C HIS A 226 -1.63 -0.42 -3.12
N ALA A 227 -2.65 -1.10 -2.59
CA ALA A 227 -4.02 -0.99 -3.06
C ALA A 227 -4.47 0.48 -3.14
N SER A 228 -5.09 0.85 -4.27
CA SER A 228 -5.52 2.23 -4.54
C SER A 228 -6.58 2.27 -5.63
N ASP A 229 -7.15 3.47 -5.91
CA ASP A 229 -7.98 3.63 -7.10
C ASP A 229 -7.12 3.53 -8.36
N SER A 230 -7.17 2.37 -8.99
CA SER A 230 -6.39 2.02 -10.20
C SER A 230 -7.08 2.42 -11.51
N GLY A 231 -8.31 2.96 -11.44
CA GLY A 231 -9.14 3.25 -12.60
C GLY A 231 -9.92 2.05 -13.17
N TYR A 232 -9.74 0.85 -12.62
CA TYR A 232 -10.49 -0.34 -13.08
C TYR A 232 -12.00 -0.22 -12.95
N ALA A 233 -12.47 0.62 -12.03
CA ALA A 233 -13.89 0.88 -11.86
C ALA A 233 -14.54 1.45 -13.13
N GLU A 234 -13.82 2.16 -13.98
CA GLU A 234 -14.34 2.65 -15.26
C GLU A 234 -14.75 1.53 -16.20
N TYR A 235 -13.93 0.46 -16.29
CA TYR A 235 -14.30 -0.73 -17.07
C TYR A 235 -15.55 -1.43 -16.53
N LEU A 236 -15.70 -1.48 -15.20
CA LEU A 236 -16.85 -2.10 -14.56
C LEU A 236 -18.15 -1.27 -14.72
N ASN A 237 -18.04 0.03 -15.00
CA ASN A 237 -19.20 0.89 -15.24
C ASN A 237 -19.99 0.49 -16.49
N ASP A 238 -19.39 -0.21 -17.44
CA ASP A 238 -20.11 -0.78 -18.60
C ASP A 238 -21.09 -1.91 -18.19
N TRP A 239 -20.83 -2.56 -17.07
CA TRP A 239 -21.66 -3.64 -16.52
C TRP A 239 -22.59 -3.16 -15.43
N GLU A 240 -22.11 -2.31 -14.56
CA GLU A 240 -22.83 -1.80 -13.41
C GLU A 240 -22.48 -0.30 -13.25
N PRO A 241 -23.27 0.60 -13.88
CA PRO A 241 -23.00 2.03 -13.87
C PRO A 241 -22.91 2.59 -12.45
N ALA A 242 -21.88 3.39 -12.19
CA ALA A 242 -21.70 4.14 -10.96
C ALA A 242 -20.98 5.47 -11.25
N ASP A 243 -21.32 6.49 -10.46
CA ASP A 243 -20.72 7.83 -10.60
C ASP A 243 -19.26 7.85 -10.09
N GLU A 244 -18.95 6.96 -9.13
CA GLU A 244 -17.65 6.88 -8.50
C GLU A 244 -17.38 5.46 -7.99
N TYR A 245 -16.12 5.05 -7.98
CA TYR A 245 -15.69 3.85 -7.26
C TYR A 245 -15.73 4.09 -5.74
N LEU A 246 -16.42 3.21 -5.02
CA LEU A 246 -16.59 3.27 -3.57
C LEU A 246 -16.03 1.99 -2.92
N PRO A 247 -14.75 1.97 -2.50
CA PRO A 247 -14.10 0.77 -1.94
C PRO A 247 -14.81 0.26 -0.68
N PHE A 248 -15.37 1.16 0.13
CA PHE A 248 -16.07 0.81 1.38
C PHE A 248 -17.56 0.49 1.21
N LYS A 249 -18.08 0.50 -0.02
CA LYS A 249 -19.46 0.12 -0.35
C LYS A 249 -19.55 -0.65 -1.66
N PRO A 250 -18.76 -1.72 -1.82
CA PRO A 250 -18.76 -2.47 -3.05
C PRO A 250 -20.09 -3.24 -3.20
N THR A 251 -20.50 -3.44 -4.45
CA THR A 251 -21.52 -4.44 -4.77
C THR A 251 -20.89 -5.83 -4.87
N ALA A 252 -21.67 -6.89 -4.79
CA ALA A 252 -21.17 -8.25 -4.97
C ALA A 252 -20.49 -8.43 -6.34
N PHE A 253 -21.04 -7.82 -7.40
CA PHE A 253 -20.44 -7.86 -8.73
C PHE A 253 -19.06 -7.20 -8.75
N ARG A 254 -18.92 -6.01 -8.14
CA ARG A 254 -17.64 -5.29 -8.10
C ARG A 254 -16.59 -6.01 -7.25
N MET A 255 -17.00 -6.61 -6.14
CA MET A 255 -16.07 -7.44 -5.33
C MET A 255 -15.51 -8.61 -6.12
N VAL A 256 -16.36 -9.30 -6.89
CA VAL A 256 -15.93 -10.45 -7.70
C VAL A 256 -15.11 -10.04 -8.91
N SER A 257 -15.49 -8.94 -9.58
CA SER A 257 -14.94 -8.58 -10.90
C SER A 257 -13.69 -7.69 -10.80
N MET A 258 -13.60 -6.81 -9.81
CA MET A 258 -12.41 -5.98 -9.61
C MET A 258 -11.30 -6.74 -8.90
N GLY A 259 -11.62 -7.32 -7.75
CA GLY A 259 -10.74 -8.18 -6.97
C GLY A 259 -9.29 -7.70 -6.94
N LYS A 260 -8.39 -8.61 -7.29
CA LYS A 260 -6.93 -8.39 -7.33
C LYS A 260 -6.42 -7.93 -8.72
N ARG A 261 -7.31 -7.60 -9.65
CA ARG A 261 -6.99 -7.30 -11.04
C ARG A 261 -5.92 -6.20 -11.21
N PRO A 262 -5.97 -5.07 -10.48
CA PRO A 262 -4.97 -4.02 -10.61
C PRO A 262 -3.54 -4.49 -10.36
N ILE A 263 -3.33 -5.23 -9.29
CA ILE A 263 -1.99 -5.71 -8.93
C ILE A 263 -1.54 -6.85 -9.85
N GLU A 264 -2.44 -7.76 -10.23
CA GLU A 264 -2.16 -8.85 -11.16
C GLU A 264 -1.65 -8.31 -12.50
N ASP A 265 -2.38 -7.34 -13.09
CA ASP A 265 -1.99 -6.72 -14.36
C ASP A 265 -0.71 -5.87 -14.21
N SER A 266 -0.49 -5.22 -13.06
CA SER A 266 0.72 -4.47 -12.76
C SER A 266 1.95 -5.38 -12.73
N MET A 267 1.86 -6.52 -12.05
CA MET A 267 2.95 -7.50 -12.00
C MET A 267 3.16 -8.17 -13.36
N ALA A 268 2.07 -8.48 -14.07
CA ALA A 268 2.16 -8.96 -15.46
C ALA A 268 2.87 -7.95 -16.35
N ALA A 269 2.62 -6.65 -16.20
CA ALA A 269 3.27 -5.59 -16.95
C ALA A 269 4.78 -5.51 -16.66
N LEU A 270 5.19 -5.56 -15.38
CA LEU A 270 6.61 -5.54 -15.01
C LEU A 270 7.38 -6.73 -15.59
N VAL A 271 6.76 -7.90 -15.62
CA VAL A 271 7.36 -9.13 -16.15
C VAL A 271 7.31 -9.14 -17.70
N CYS A 272 6.11 -9.06 -18.28
CA CYS A 272 5.93 -9.24 -19.73
C CYS A 272 6.53 -8.11 -20.58
N HIS A 273 6.54 -6.88 -20.07
CA HIS A 273 7.22 -5.76 -20.74
C HIS A 273 8.69 -5.63 -20.35
N GLY A 274 9.20 -6.53 -19.51
CA GLY A 274 10.61 -6.79 -19.26
C GLY A 274 11.30 -5.86 -18.27
N ALA A 275 10.60 -5.04 -17.49
CA ALA A 275 11.23 -4.17 -16.49
C ALA A 275 12.05 -4.96 -15.47
N LEU A 276 11.52 -6.08 -14.92
CA LEU A 276 12.23 -6.94 -13.98
C LEU A 276 13.43 -7.68 -14.61
N THR A 277 13.39 -7.94 -15.91
CA THR A 277 14.50 -8.57 -16.63
C THR A 277 15.60 -7.56 -16.93
N ARG A 278 15.25 -6.33 -17.34
CA ARG A 278 16.23 -5.26 -17.61
C ARG A 278 16.84 -4.71 -16.32
N ASN A 279 16.09 -4.76 -15.22
CA ASN A 279 16.53 -4.30 -13.89
C ASN A 279 16.48 -5.47 -12.89
N PRO A 280 17.39 -6.45 -12.95
CA PRO A 280 17.32 -7.69 -12.18
C PRO A 280 17.44 -7.48 -10.65
N ASP A 281 17.97 -6.34 -10.23
CA ASP A 281 18.08 -5.96 -8.83
C ASP A 281 16.90 -5.10 -8.34
N LEU A 282 15.92 -4.80 -9.19
CA LEU A 282 14.69 -4.12 -8.79
C LEU A 282 13.89 -5.01 -7.83
N ARG A 283 13.45 -4.41 -6.73
CA ARG A 283 12.58 -5.05 -5.74
C ARG A 283 11.26 -4.29 -5.66
N VAL A 284 10.16 -5.02 -5.77
CA VAL A 284 8.80 -4.49 -5.75
C VAL A 284 8.01 -5.18 -4.65
N LEU A 285 7.34 -4.38 -3.82
CA LEU A 285 6.50 -4.86 -2.73
C LEU A 285 5.03 -4.76 -3.14
N SER A 286 4.30 -5.86 -3.12
CA SER A 286 2.84 -5.89 -3.27
C SER A 286 2.21 -5.84 -1.89
N ILE A 287 1.62 -4.70 -1.53
CA ILE A 287 1.08 -4.40 -0.21
C ILE A 287 -0.43 -4.21 -0.29
N GLU A 288 -1.19 -4.78 0.66
CA GLU A 288 -2.66 -4.74 0.74
C GLU A 288 -3.37 -5.23 -0.55
N ASN A 289 -2.77 -6.21 -1.22
CA ASN A 289 -3.34 -6.79 -2.43
C ASN A 289 -3.66 -8.29 -2.27
N GLY A 290 -3.40 -8.87 -1.08
CA GLY A 290 -3.50 -10.31 -0.85
C GLY A 290 -2.58 -11.13 -1.74
N ALA A 291 -2.79 -12.43 -1.80
CA ALA A 291 -1.88 -13.34 -2.50
C ALA A 291 -2.54 -14.34 -3.47
N ASP A 292 -3.86 -14.50 -3.46
CA ASP A 292 -4.57 -15.50 -4.30
C ASP A 292 -4.48 -15.25 -5.80
N TRP A 293 -4.09 -14.07 -6.25
CA TRP A 293 -3.83 -13.77 -7.66
C TRP A 293 -2.53 -14.41 -8.18
N VAL A 294 -1.53 -14.66 -7.33
CA VAL A 294 -0.19 -15.15 -7.72
C VAL A 294 -0.24 -16.54 -8.39
N PRO A 295 -0.93 -17.55 -7.83
CA PRO A 295 -1.04 -18.86 -8.49
C PRO A 295 -1.69 -18.77 -9.86
N TYR A 296 -2.67 -17.89 -10.03
CA TYR A 296 -3.33 -17.70 -11.32
C TYR A 296 -2.38 -17.03 -12.32
N LEU A 297 -1.69 -15.98 -11.93
CA LEU A 297 -0.69 -15.29 -12.77
C LEU A 297 0.43 -16.24 -13.21
N PHE A 298 0.94 -17.10 -12.31
CA PHE A 298 1.97 -18.08 -12.64
C PHE A 298 1.47 -19.11 -13.65
N LYS A 299 0.23 -19.54 -13.52
CA LYS A 299 -0.40 -20.41 -14.52
C LYS A 299 -0.49 -19.72 -15.89
N GLN A 300 -0.77 -18.43 -15.95
CA GLN A 300 -0.79 -17.66 -17.18
C GLN A 300 0.64 -17.53 -17.76
N PHE A 301 1.62 -17.17 -16.94
CA PHE A 301 3.03 -17.08 -17.35
C PHE A 301 3.53 -18.40 -17.95
N ASP A 302 3.35 -19.52 -17.28
CA ASP A 302 3.74 -20.85 -17.77
C ASP A 302 3.08 -21.16 -19.13
N GLY A 303 1.76 -20.89 -19.24
CA GLY A 303 1.00 -21.14 -20.46
C GLY A 303 1.44 -20.28 -21.64
N VAL A 304 1.76 -19.00 -21.41
CA VAL A 304 2.21 -18.06 -22.45
C VAL A 304 3.67 -18.33 -22.80
N TYR A 305 4.54 -18.55 -21.82
CA TYR A 305 5.96 -18.85 -22.04
C TYR A 305 6.17 -20.11 -22.92
N LYS A 306 5.34 -21.15 -22.73
CA LYS A 306 5.38 -22.35 -23.59
C LYS A 306 4.97 -22.08 -25.04
N LYS A 307 4.11 -21.09 -25.28
CA LYS A 307 3.60 -20.74 -26.62
C LYS A 307 4.43 -19.68 -27.33
N MET A 308 5.02 -18.77 -26.58
CA MET A 308 5.71 -17.58 -27.08
C MET A 308 7.04 -17.36 -26.34
N PRO A 309 7.94 -18.37 -26.26
CA PRO A 309 9.18 -18.25 -25.49
C PRO A 309 10.09 -17.12 -25.98
N GLN A 310 9.98 -16.74 -27.27
CA GLN A 310 10.76 -15.66 -27.87
C GLN A 310 10.41 -14.27 -27.35
N GLU A 311 9.24 -14.11 -26.73
CA GLU A 311 8.81 -12.82 -26.14
C GLU A 311 9.45 -12.58 -24.76
N PHE A 312 10.09 -13.61 -24.18
CA PHE A 312 10.66 -13.53 -22.84
C PHE A 312 12.17 -13.83 -22.91
N PRO A 313 13.02 -12.88 -22.49
CA PRO A 313 14.47 -13.13 -22.38
C PRO A 313 14.84 -14.19 -21.34
N GLU A 314 13.99 -14.39 -20.35
CA GLU A 314 14.13 -15.39 -19.27
C GLU A 314 12.78 -15.98 -18.89
N ASN A 315 12.75 -16.98 -18.00
CA ASN A 315 11.50 -17.51 -17.48
C ASN A 315 10.75 -16.42 -16.67
N PRO A 316 9.51 -16.07 -17.04
CA PRO A 316 8.75 -14.99 -16.39
C PRO A 316 8.47 -15.26 -14.91
N ILE A 317 8.31 -16.53 -14.50
CA ILE A 317 8.11 -16.91 -13.09
C ILE A 317 9.40 -16.64 -12.29
N GLU A 318 10.57 -16.93 -12.85
CA GLU A 318 11.85 -16.68 -12.17
C GLU A 318 12.15 -15.18 -12.06
N ALA A 319 11.79 -14.38 -13.10
CA ALA A 319 11.87 -12.93 -13.02
C ALA A 319 10.99 -12.38 -11.90
N PHE A 320 9.76 -12.87 -11.77
CA PHE A 320 8.85 -12.51 -10.68
C PHE A 320 9.43 -12.88 -9.32
N LYS A 321 9.81 -14.15 -9.10
CA LYS A 321 10.36 -14.63 -7.83
C LYS A 321 11.60 -13.86 -7.37
N ARG A 322 12.42 -13.42 -8.31
CA ARG A 322 13.61 -12.64 -8.02
C ARG A 322 13.25 -11.24 -7.50
N GLY A 323 12.26 -10.56 -8.11
CA GLY A 323 11.99 -9.14 -7.93
C GLY A 323 10.83 -8.81 -6.99
N VAL A 324 9.84 -9.69 -6.81
CA VAL A 324 8.58 -9.36 -6.16
C VAL A 324 8.47 -9.96 -4.77
N TYR A 325 8.07 -9.13 -3.80
CA TYR A 325 7.66 -9.51 -2.46
C TYR A 325 6.14 -9.36 -2.34
N VAL A 326 5.50 -10.27 -1.65
CA VAL A 326 4.03 -10.29 -1.51
C VAL A 326 3.65 -10.29 -0.03
N ALA A 327 2.76 -9.37 0.34
CA ALA A 327 2.08 -9.37 1.62
C ALA A 327 0.71 -10.06 1.46
N PRO A 328 0.56 -11.34 1.86
CA PRO A 328 -0.73 -12.00 1.89
C PRO A 328 -1.65 -11.33 2.90
N PHE A 329 -2.97 -11.42 2.71
CA PHE A 329 -3.91 -11.16 3.78
C PHE A 329 -3.87 -12.30 4.80
N TRP A 330 -4.34 -12.05 6.03
CA TRP A 330 -4.35 -13.09 7.08
C TRP A 330 -5.26 -14.29 6.79
N GLU A 331 -6.20 -14.14 5.86
CA GLU A 331 -7.04 -15.25 5.35
C GLU A 331 -6.38 -16.06 4.22
N ASP A 332 -5.25 -15.60 3.65
CA ASP A 332 -4.50 -16.31 2.63
C ASP A 332 -3.67 -17.46 3.23
N ASP A 333 -3.31 -18.44 2.41
CA ASP A 333 -2.46 -19.56 2.79
C ASP A 333 -0.97 -19.20 2.66
N PHE A 334 -0.35 -18.77 3.75
CA PHE A 334 1.06 -18.37 3.80
C PHE A 334 2.03 -19.51 3.44
N ALA A 335 1.74 -20.74 3.86
CA ALA A 335 2.59 -21.89 3.55
C ALA A 335 2.59 -22.17 2.05
N LYS A 336 1.41 -22.18 1.44
CA LYS A 336 1.27 -22.34 -0.01
C LYS A 336 1.95 -21.19 -0.78
N MET A 337 1.89 -19.97 -0.27
CA MET A 337 2.58 -18.85 -0.90
C MET A 337 4.09 -18.99 -0.77
N ALA A 338 4.60 -19.37 0.40
CA ALA A 338 6.01 -19.65 0.61
C ALA A 338 6.55 -20.78 -0.30
N ASP A 339 5.76 -21.83 -0.51
CA ASP A 339 6.11 -22.89 -1.47
C ASP A 339 6.15 -22.38 -2.91
N LEU A 340 5.28 -21.43 -3.26
CA LEU A 340 5.13 -20.96 -4.63
C LEU A 340 6.22 -19.95 -5.03
N ILE A 341 6.50 -18.95 -4.18
CA ILE A 341 7.43 -17.85 -4.50
C ILE A 341 8.74 -17.90 -3.72
N GLY A 342 8.84 -18.75 -2.70
CA GLY A 342 9.92 -18.80 -1.72
C GLY A 342 9.56 -17.99 -0.46
N VAL A 343 9.84 -18.54 0.71
CA VAL A 343 9.55 -17.90 2.01
C VAL A 343 10.24 -16.54 2.14
N ASP A 344 11.40 -16.33 1.50
CA ASP A 344 12.14 -15.05 1.47
C ASP A 344 11.43 -13.94 0.69
N ARG A 345 10.29 -14.22 0.08
CA ARG A 345 9.49 -13.26 -0.70
C ARG A 345 8.10 -13.02 -0.11
N VAL A 346 7.78 -13.68 1.00
CA VAL A 346 6.53 -13.47 1.74
C VAL A 346 6.80 -12.52 2.89
N ILE A 347 6.00 -11.46 3.00
CA ILE A 347 6.15 -10.41 4.01
C ILE A 347 4.84 -10.21 4.78
N PHE A 348 4.96 -9.67 5.99
CA PHE A 348 3.84 -9.35 6.87
C PHE A 348 3.38 -7.91 6.68
N GLY A 349 2.07 -7.68 6.62
CA GLY A 349 1.42 -6.37 6.64
C GLY A 349 0.13 -6.45 7.45
N SER A 350 -0.09 -5.52 8.37
CA SER A 350 -1.27 -5.51 9.25
C SER A 350 -2.39 -4.61 8.79
N ASP A 351 -2.11 -3.64 7.95
CA ASP A 351 -3.01 -2.55 7.57
C ASP A 351 -3.53 -1.73 8.79
N TRP A 352 -2.75 -1.69 9.87
CA TRP A 352 -3.11 -0.91 11.05
C TRP A 352 -3.00 0.60 10.76
N PRO A 353 -3.96 1.48 11.09
CA PRO A 353 -5.12 1.28 11.98
C PRO A 353 -6.46 1.13 11.24
N HIS A 354 -6.47 0.67 10.02
CA HIS A 354 -7.69 0.51 9.25
C HIS A 354 -8.63 -0.56 9.87
N PRO A 355 -9.95 -0.45 9.66
CA PRO A 355 -10.90 -1.41 10.20
C PRO A 355 -10.81 -2.79 9.54
N GLU A 356 -10.35 -2.86 8.29
CA GLU A 356 -10.07 -4.07 7.53
C GLU A 356 -8.80 -4.79 7.97
N GLY A 357 -7.89 -4.09 8.63
CA GLY A 357 -6.62 -4.61 9.11
C GLY A 357 -6.73 -5.45 10.39
N LEU A 358 -5.59 -5.71 11.02
CA LEU A 358 -5.49 -6.46 12.28
C LEU A 358 -5.52 -5.50 13.48
N ALA A 359 -6.37 -5.78 14.47
CA ALA A 359 -6.38 -5.02 15.73
C ALA A 359 -5.08 -5.18 16.51
N GLU A 360 -4.53 -6.39 16.50
CA GLU A 360 -3.27 -6.78 17.16
C GLU A 360 -2.33 -7.44 16.13
N PRO A 361 -1.48 -6.67 15.44
CA PRO A 361 -0.65 -7.14 14.31
C PRO A 361 0.13 -8.41 14.57
N THR A 362 0.75 -8.57 15.75
CA THR A 362 1.56 -9.76 16.10
C THR A 362 0.75 -11.05 16.24
N HIS A 363 -0.59 -10.96 16.26
CA HIS A 363 -1.45 -12.17 16.25
C HIS A 363 -1.43 -12.90 14.91
N LEU A 364 -0.96 -12.28 13.82
CA LEU A 364 -0.76 -12.99 12.55
C LEU A 364 0.06 -14.26 12.70
N ILE A 365 0.95 -14.34 13.67
CA ILE A 365 1.77 -15.54 13.93
C ILE A 365 0.90 -16.81 14.08
N ASP A 366 -0.35 -16.68 14.50
CA ASP A 366 -1.27 -17.80 14.64
C ASP A 366 -1.76 -18.32 13.27
N ASP A 367 -1.73 -17.48 12.24
CA ASP A 367 -2.08 -17.84 10.86
C ASP A 367 -0.87 -18.42 10.08
N LEU A 368 0.35 -18.40 10.67
CA LEU A 368 1.59 -18.91 10.07
C LEU A 368 1.94 -20.35 10.47
N GLN A 369 1.01 -21.11 11.05
CA GLN A 369 1.28 -22.47 11.59
C GLN A 369 1.71 -23.50 10.54
N GLY A 370 1.53 -23.23 9.25
CA GLY A 370 2.04 -24.04 8.15
C GLY A 370 3.54 -23.85 7.86
N LEU A 371 4.19 -22.85 8.46
CA LEU A 371 5.61 -22.56 8.33
C LEU A 371 6.37 -23.04 9.56
N ASP A 372 7.63 -23.41 9.38
CA ASP A 372 8.56 -23.66 10.50
C ASP A 372 8.94 -22.34 11.21
N GLU A 373 9.61 -22.42 12.35
CA GLU A 373 9.98 -21.25 13.16
C GLU A 373 10.82 -20.22 12.38
N GLU A 374 11.72 -20.68 11.52
CA GLU A 374 12.52 -19.78 10.68
C GLU A 374 11.68 -19.10 9.60
N GLY A 375 10.76 -19.82 8.98
CA GLY A 375 9.80 -19.25 8.03
C GLY A 375 8.90 -18.23 8.68
N GLN A 376 8.38 -18.51 9.87
CA GLN A 376 7.59 -17.55 10.65
C GLN A 376 8.40 -16.28 10.97
N ARG A 377 9.64 -16.42 11.45
CA ARG A 377 10.55 -15.31 11.72
C ARG A 377 10.79 -14.44 10.48
N LYS A 378 11.03 -15.09 9.33
CA LYS A 378 11.25 -14.40 8.06
C LYS A 378 10.04 -13.59 7.65
N VAL A 379 8.85 -14.18 7.68
CA VAL A 379 7.59 -13.50 7.30
C VAL A 379 7.29 -12.34 8.24
N MET A 380 7.38 -12.56 9.56
CA MET A 380 7.02 -11.53 10.56
C MET A 380 7.96 -10.32 10.57
N GLY A 381 9.16 -10.42 9.97
CA GLY A 381 10.06 -9.25 9.93
C GLY A 381 11.37 -9.48 9.21
N GLY A 382 11.93 -10.70 9.27
CA GLY A 382 13.28 -10.97 8.77
C GLY A 382 13.51 -10.56 7.32
N ASN A 383 12.55 -10.84 6.43
CA ASN A 383 12.65 -10.47 5.02
C ASN A 383 12.69 -8.95 4.80
N MET A 384 11.89 -8.20 5.56
CA MET A 384 11.87 -6.74 5.48
C MET A 384 13.10 -6.11 6.13
N ILE A 385 13.56 -6.66 7.27
CA ILE A 385 14.77 -6.25 7.94
C ILE A 385 15.98 -6.36 7.00
N ASP A 386 16.13 -7.50 6.32
CA ASP A 386 17.19 -7.73 5.34
C ASP A 386 17.09 -6.77 4.15
N LEU A 387 15.86 -6.55 3.63
CA LEU A 387 15.62 -5.68 2.48
C LEU A 387 15.89 -4.20 2.81
N PHE A 388 15.47 -3.72 3.99
CA PHE A 388 15.64 -2.34 4.44
C PHE A 388 16.99 -2.10 5.10
N LYS A 389 17.77 -3.16 5.36
CA LYS A 389 19.09 -3.11 6.02
C LYS A 389 19.02 -2.40 7.37
N VAL A 390 17.99 -2.71 8.13
CA VAL A 390 17.83 -2.23 9.52
C VAL A 390 18.41 -3.26 10.50
N PRO A 391 18.70 -2.88 11.76
CA PRO A 391 19.20 -3.82 12.76
C PRO A 391 18.25 -5.01 12.98
N ASN A 392 18.80 -6.21 13.03
CA ASN A 392 18.05 -7.44 13.33
C ASN A 392 18.01 -7.65 14.86
N GLU A 393 17.40 -6.70 15.56
CA GLU A 393 17.25 -6.68 17.01
C GLU A 393 15.90 -6.10 17.42
N ILE A 394 15.40 -6.54 18.58
CA ILE A 394 14.18 -6.00 19.17
C ILE A 394 14.48 -4.59 19.69
N VAL A 395 13.77 -3.58 19.14
CA VAL A 395 13.94 -2.17 19.50
C VAL A 395 12.70 -1.58 20.14
N HIS A 396 11.54 -2.24 20.05
CA HIS A 396 10.34 -1.81 20.77
C HIS A 396 10.52 -1.99 22.29
N ASN A 397 9.87 -1.13 23.07
CA ASN A 397 9.89 -1.23 24.53
C ASN A 397 8.78 -2.19 25.00
N PRO A 398 9.11 -3.41 25.50
CA PRO A 398 8.12 -4.40 25.92
C PRO A 398 7.33 -4.00 27.18
N ASP A 399 7.79 -2.98 27.93
CA ASP A 399 7.13 -2.50 29.15
C ASP A 399 5.99 -1.53 28.84
N VAL A 400 5.84 -1.07 27.60
CA VAL A 400 4.71 -0.24 27.18
C VAL A 400 3.46 -1.10 27.09
N PRO A 401 2.38 -0.74 27.83
CA PRO A 401 1.16 -1.53 27.78
C PRO A 401 0.49 -1.43 26.42
N ALA A 402 -0.14 -2.53 26.00
CA ALA A 402 -0.95 -2.54 24.77
C ALA A 402 -1.98 -1.39 24.79
N LEU A 403 -2.16 -0.77 23.62
CA LEU A 403 -3.16 0.27 23.45
C LEU A 403 -4.55 -0.30 23.71
N VAL A 404 -5.20 0.19 24.78
CA VAL A 404 -6.61 -0.14 25.06
C VAL A 404 -7.48 0.80 24.24
N ILE A 405 -8.00 0.32 23.11
CA ILE A 405 -9.00 1.06 22.32
C ILE A 405 -10.35 0.92 23.06
N PRO A 406 -10.96 2.02 23.53
CA PRO A 406 -12.23 1.96 24.26
C PRO A 406 -13.33 1.28 23.47
N ALA A 407 -14.16 0.48 24.13
CA ALA A 407 -15.23 -0.30 23.50
C ALA A 407 -16.37 0.59 22.96
#